data_b590e21a8e5d4cd9b32a4c321fa0e899
#
_entry.id   b590e21a8e5d4cd9b32a4c321fa0e899
#
_cell.length_a   1.000
_cell.length_b   1.000
_cell.length_c   1.000
_cell.angle_alpha   90.00
_cell.angle_beta   90.00
_cell.angle_gamma   90.00
#
_symmetry.space_group_name_H-M   'P 1'
#
loop_
_entity.id
_entity.type
_entity.pdbx_description
1 polymer ?
#
loop_
_entity_poly.entity_id
_entity_poly.type
_entity_poly.pdbx_seq_one_letter_code
_entity_poly.pdbx_strand_id
1 'polypeptide(L)'
;GGAPRAARLARRTAPALALAVAADADPRAGAQLLDGDAVRLADDPALTALVWEALATRSASLLSRALGRRADAPAGSAWITRVRSHDALRWSFDDEDARALGIDPEEHRRFLAEYHVGRFPGSHARGVGHPGGAVAGTTASLAGLEQDDPGAVERILLAHSIALSTGGLPLLVLGDEVGQLNDYGYDDVPAHADDSRWVNRPLYPFERYDQRDDRTTSTGVIHAGIRRLVAVRRATPALGGTRVVGFDANDPHVLGYQRPHEDGTVLVLANLGDEAATVSAETLGGFAEEAVDLVRDERLRLTKGIVLSPRTFVWLQATPHLP
;
A
#
# COMPACT_ATOMS: atom_id res chain seq x y z
N GLY A 1 -23.82 12.66 -9.64
CA GLY A 1 -24.32 12.63 -11.03
C GLY A 1 -23.52 13.45 -12.03
N GLY A 2 -22.63 14.35 -11.64
CA GLY A 2 -21.89 15.25 -12.56
C GLY A 2 -20.58 14.72 -13.14
N ALA A 3 -19.80 13.99 -12.35
CA ALA A 3 -18.46 13.53 -12.72
C ALA A 3 -18.42 12.64 -13.99
N PRO A 4 -19.30 11.63 -14.19
CA PRO A 4 -19.30 10.83 -15.41
C PRO A 4 -19.69 11.60 -16.69
N ARG A 5 -20.49 12.66 -16.56
CA ARG A 5 -20.86 13.54 -17.68
C ARG A 5 -19.71 14.44 -18.08
N ALA A 6 -19.03 15.06 -17.12
CA ALA A 6 -17.86 15.90 -17.34
C ALA A 6 -16.71 15.09 -17.97
N ALA A 7 -16.44 13.89 -17.48
CA ALA A 7 -15.43 12.98 -18.01
C ALA A 7 -15.73 12.58 -19.46
N ARG A 8 -16.97 12.23 -19.80
CA ARG A 8 -17.38 11.93 -21.18
C ARG A 8 -17.24 13.13 -22.12
N LEU A 9 -17.55 14.34 -21.64
CA LEU A 9 -17.37 15.56 -22.43
C LEU A 9 -15.89 15.82 -22.69
N ALA A 10 -15.06 15.78 -21.66
CA ALA A 10 -13.61 15.98 -21.78
C ALA A 10 -12.98 14.98 -22.76
N ARG A 11 -13.39 13.72 -22.74
CA ARG A 11 -12.89 12.70 -23.67
C ARG A 11 -13.34 12.90 -25.12
N ARG A 12 -14.53 13.48 -25.33
CA ARG A 12 -15.01 13.83 -26.69
C ARG A 12 -14.19 14.98 -27.29
N THR A 13 -13.77 15.93 -26.47
CA THR A 13 -13.01 17.10 -26.90
C THR A 13 -11.49 16.83 -26.94
N ALA A 14 -10.98 15.90 -26.14
CA ALA A 14 -9.56 15.55 -26.04
C ALA A 14 -9.39 14.03 -25.88
N PRO A 15 -9.57 13.22 -26.93
CA PRO A 15 -9.59 11.74 -26.85
C PRO A 15 -8.25 11.13 -26.39
N ALA A 16 -7.14 11.85 -26.55
CA ALA A 16 -5.82 11.45 -26.08
C ALA A 16 -5.57 11.72 -24.57
N LEU A 17 -6.49 12.46 -23.91
CA LEU A 17 -6.35 12.80 -22.50
C LEU A 17 -6.69 11.58 -21.62
N ALA A 18 -5.77 11.20 -20.75
CA ALA A 18 -6.06 10.28 -19.67
C ALA A 18 -6.66 11.07 -18.48
N LEU A 19 -7.92 10.77 -18.16
CA LEU A 19 -8.58 11.37 -17.01
C LEU A 19 -8.35 10.49 -15.79
N ALA A 20 -7.78 11.07 -14.74
CA ALA A 20 -7.71 10.49 -13.42
C ALA A 20 -8.80 11.11 -12.54
N VAL A 21 -9.50 10.28 -11.78
CA VAL A 21 -10.50 10.73 -10.81
C VAL A 21 -10.06 10.30 -9.42
N ALA A 22 -9.99 11.26 -8.51
CA ALA A 22 -9.93 10.97 -7.09
C ALA A 22 -11.29 10.40 -6.68
N ALA A 23 -11.31 9.15 -6.24
CA ALA A 23 -12.50 8.57 -5.63
C ALA A 23 -12.59 9.13 -4.21
N ASP A 24 -13.69 9.80 -3.89
CA ASP A 24 -14.08 10.05 -2.50
C ASP A 24 -14.26 8.71 -1.77
N ALA A 25 -14.36 8.75 -0.47
CA ALA A 25 -14.29 7.64 0.48
C ALA A 25 -15.09 6.34 0.18
N ASP A 26 -15.84 6.26 -0.92
CA ASP A 26 -16.57 5.06 -1.34
C ASP A 26 -15.72 4.22 -2.33
N PRO A 27 -15.23 3.04 -1.91
CA PRO A 27 -14.45 2.15 -2.77
C PRO A 27 -15.18 1.70 -4.05
N ARG A 28 -16.53 1.66 -4.01
CA ARG A 28 -17.38 1.24 -5.13
C ARG A 28 -17.50 2.34 -6.20
N ALA A 29 -17.37 3.61 -5.80
CA ALA A 29 -17.48 4.74 -6.74
C ALA A 29 -16.35 4.73 -7.78
N GLY A 30 -15.13 4.37 -7.39
CA GLY A 30 -13.99 4.24 -8.30
C GLY A 30 -14.21 3.18 -9.38
N ALA A 31 -14.69 1.99 -9.00
CA ALA A 31 -15.01 0.91 -9.95
C ALA A 31 -16.08 1.32 -10.97
N GLN A 32 -17.15 1.97 -10.51
CA GLN A 32 -18.22 2.47 -11.40
C GLN A 32 -17.74 3.54 -12.38
N LEU A 33 -16.74 4.34 -11.99
CA LEU A 33 -16.16 5.36 -12.87
C LEU A 33 -15.28 4.73 -13.97
N LEU A 34 -14.52 3.67 -13.65
CA LEU A 34 -13.70 2.95 -14.62
C LEU A 34 -14.56 2.16 -15.62
N ASP A 35 -15.70 1.61 -15.19
CA ASP A 35 -16.60 0.79 -16.00
C ASP A 35 -17.30 1.57 -17.13
N GLY A 36 -17.25 2.89 -17.10
CA GLY A 36 -17.98 3.76 -18.01
C GLY A 36 -17.22 4.28 -19.23
N ASP A 37 -16.04 3.74 -19.60
CA ASP A 37 -15.20 4.22 -20.73
C ASP A 37 -14.75 5.69 -20.68
N ALA A 38 -15.19 6.44 -19.68
CA ALA A 38 -14.97 7.87 -19.58
C ALA A 38 -13.71 8.22 -18.76
N VAL A 39 -13.34 7.35 -17.82
CA VAL A 39 -12.19 7.52 -16.92
C VAL A 39 -11.24 6.35 -17.13
N ARG A 40 -9.96 6.64 -17.29
CA ARG A 40 -8.94 5.60 -17.47
C ARG A 40 -8.18 5.28 -16.18
N LEU A 41 -8.14 6.22 -15.26
CA LEU A 41 -7.42 6.08 -14.00
C LEU A 41 -8.36 6.46 -12.86
N ALA A 42 -8.48 5.60 -11.86
CA ALA A 42 -9.19 5.90 -10.63
C ALA A 42 -8.31 5.60 -9.43
N ASP A 43 -8.40 6.47 -8.45
CA ASP A 43 -7.71 6.29 -7.18
C ASP A 43 -8.27 5.10 -6.40
N ASP A 44 -7.42 4.41 -5.64
CA ASP A 44 -7.79 3.33 -4.74
C ASP A 44 -7.56 3.73 -3.26
N PRO A 45 -8.44 4.57 -2.69
CA PRO A 45 -8.30 5.01 -1.31
C PRO A 45 -8.53 3.88 -0.31
N ALA A 46 -9.25 2.83 -0.69
CA ALA A 46 -9.48 1.67 0.15
C ALA A 46 -8.18 0.90 0.37
N LEU A 47 -7.40 0.64 -0.69
CA LEU A 47 -6.09 0.01 -0.55
C LEU A 47 -5.17 0.83 0.36
N THR A 48 -5.11 2.15 0.15
CA THR A 48 -4.31 3.04 1.01
C THR A 48 -4.70 2.92 2.48
N ALA A 49 -6.01 3.02 2.78
CA ALA A 49 -6.52 2.91 4.16
C ALA A 49 -6.22 1.54 4.78
N LEU A 50 -6.44 0.47 4.01
CA LEU A 50 -6.28 -0.90 4.48
C LEU A 50 -4.82 -1.31 4.69
N VAL A 51 -3.88 -0.74 3.96
CA VAL A 51 -2.45 -0.93 4.25
C VAL A 51 -2.10 -0.37 5.63
N TRP A 52 -2.56 0.84 5.95
CA TRP A 52 -2.33 1.45 7.27
C TRP A 52 -3.11 0.75 8.39
N GLU A 53 -4.34 0.30 8.10
CA GLU A 53 -5.14 -0.52 9.00
C GLU A 53 -4.40 -1.79 9.36
N ALA A 54 -3.92 -2.54 8.36
CA ALA A 54 -3.22 -3.79 8.54
C ALA A 54 -1.89 -3.63 9.33
N LEU A 55 -1.17 -2.53 9.13
CA LEU A 55 0.03 -2.19 9.92
C LEU A 55 -0.31 -1.83 11.37
N ALA A 56 -1.43 -1.14 11.62
CA ALA A 56 -1.86 -0.78 12.97
C ALA A 56 -2.38 -1.98 13.77
N THR A 57 -3.16 -2.85 13.13
CA THR A 57 -3.76 -4.04 13.74
C THR A 57 -2.83 -5.26 13.74
N ARG A 58 -1.77 -5.24 12.93
CA ARG A 58 -0.91 -6.39 12.63
C ARG A 58 -1.68 -7.57 12.02
N SER A 59 -2.82 -7.29 11.39
CA SER A 59 -3.72 -8.29 10.80
C SER A 59 -3.90 -8.05 9.31
N ALA A 60 -3.78 -9.11 8.52
CA ALA A 60 -4.06 -9.09 7.09
C ALA A 60 -5.55 -9.26 6.75
N SER A 61 -6.39 -9.61 7.73
CA SER A 61 -7.73 -10.15 7.49
C SER A 61 -8.64 -9.22 6.67
N LEU A 62 -8.71 -7.94 7.05
CA LEU A 62 -9.58 -6.98 6.36
C LEU A 62 -9.02 -6.63 4.96
N LEU A 63 -7.71 -6.44 4.85
CA LEU A 63 -7.03 -6.20 3.58
C LEU A 63 -7.13 -7.39 2.63
N SER A 64 -6.91 -8.63 3.11
CA SER A 64 -7.07 -9.87 2.31
C SER A 64 -8.48 -10.00 1.76
N ARG A 65 -9.49 -9.76 2.61
CA ARG A 65 -10.89 -9.81 2.21
C ARG A 65 -11.22 -8.77 1.14
N ALA A 66 -10.77 -7.54 1.32
CA ALA A 66 -10.98 -6.46 0.36
C ALA A 66 -10.30 -6.74 -0.99
N LEU A 67 -9.05 -7.23 -0.97
CA LEU A 67 -8.32 -7.61 -2.19
C LEU A 67 -9.00 -8.76 -2.93
N GLY A 68 -9.53 -9.77 -2.21
CA GLY A 68 -10.26 -10.88 -2.81
C GLY A 68 -11.58 -10.47 -3.48
N ARG A 69 -12.14 -9.31 -3.12
CA ARG A 69 -13.38 -8.74 -3.69
C ARG A 69 -13.14 -7.58 -4.65
N ARG A 70 -11.89 -7.15 -4.78
CA ARG A 70 -11.52 -6.03 -5.65
C ARG A 70 -11.82 -6.35 -7.10
N ALA A 71 -12.60 -5.49 -7.75
CA ALA A 71 -12.87 -5.62 -9.17
C ALA A 71 -11.61 -5.36 -10.00
N ASP A 72 -11.39 -6.16 -11.02
CA ASP A 72 -10.38 -5.89 -12.05
C ASP A 72 -10.73 -4.57 -12.76
N ALA A 73 -9.73 -3.76 -13.06
CA ALA A 73 -9.96 -2.59 -13.90
C ALA A 73 -10.22 -3.05 -15.34
N PRO A 74 -11.18 -2.43 -16.06
CA PRO A 74 -11.43 -2.71 -17.46
C PRO A 74 -10.19 -2.52 -18.34
N ALA A 75 -10.13 -3.19 -19.48
CA ALA A 75 -9.03 -3.07 -20.43
C ALA A 75 -8.77 -1.59 -20.81
N GLY A 76 -7.53 -1.16 -20.71
CA GLY A 76 -7.12 0.24 -20.98
C GLY A 76 -7.38 1.22 -19.83
N SER A 77 -7.79 0.70 -18.67
CA SER A 77 -7.94 1.45 -17.41
C SER A 77 -7.04 0.88 -16.32
N ALA A 78 -6.77 1.65 -15.28
CA ALA A 78 -5.98 1.21 -14.14
C ALA A 78 -6.40 1.89 -12.83
N TRP A 79 -6.21 1.18 -11.74
CA TRP A 79 -6.23 1.74 -10.40
C TRP A 79 -4.94 2.53 -10.13
N ILE A 80 -5.04 3.67 -9.49
CA ILE A 80 -3.90 4.37 -8.91
C ILE A 80 -3.72 3.86 -7.49
N THR A 81 -2.57 3.26 -7.21
CA THR A 81 -2.21 2.72 -5.90
C THR A 81 -1.13 3.58 -5.25
N ARG A 82 -1.21 3.77 -3.94
CA ARG A 82 -0.25 4.58 -3.20
C ARG A 82 -0.29 4.26 -1.70
N VAL A 83 0.78 4.58 -1.00
CA VAL A 83 0.84 4.46 0.47
C VAL A 83 0.17 5.66 1.13
N ARG A 84 0.33 6.86 0.55
CA ARG A 84 -0.34 8.10 0.97
C ARG A 84 -0.54 9.05 -0.19
N SER A 85 -1.23 10.16 0.05
CA SER A 85 -1.30 11.31 -0.86
C SER A 85 -0.90 12.60 -0.12
N HIS A 86 -1.06 13.73 -0.79
CA HIS A 86 -0.96 15.06 -0.18
C HIS A 86 -2.20 15.43 0.66
N ASP A 87 -3.26 14.61 0.62
CA ASP A 87 -4.46 14.76 1.44
C ASP A 87 -4.37 13.91 2.72
N ALA A 88 -5.30 14.15 3.64
CA ALA A 88 -5.40 13.34 4.85
C ALA A 88 -5.89 11.92 4.53
N LEU A 89 -5.32 10.93 5.21
CA LEU A 89 -5.71 9.54 5.16
C LEU A 89 -7.11 9.38 5.75
N ARG A 90 -8.02 8.82 4.96
CA ARG A 90 -9.39 8.47 5.38
C ARG A 90 -9.53 6.97 5.47
N TRP A 91 -10.30 6.50 6.44
CA TRP A 91 -10.51 5.06 6.69
C TRP A 91 -11.59 4.50 5.77
N SER A 92 -11.26 4.43 4.48
CA SER A 92 -12.15 4.07 3.36
C SER A 92 -12.22 2.55 3.14
N PHE A 93 -12.54 1.77 4.17
CA PHE A 93 -12.84 0.35 4.03
C PHE A 93 -14.34 0.08 3.99
N ASP A 94 -14.74 -1.06 3.43
CA ASP A 94 -16.13 -1.47 3.31
C ASP A 94 -16.67 -1.95 4.67
N ASP A 95 -17.81 -1.39 5.11
CA ASP A 95 -18.43 -1.72 6.38
C ASP A 95 -18.94 -3.16 6.45
N GLU A 96 -19.38 -3.72 5.31
CA GLU A 96 -19.85 -5.11 5.26
C GLU A 96 -18.67 -6.08 5.43
N ASP A 97 -17.50 -5.74 4.88
CA ASP A 97 -16.29 -6.52 5.06
C ASP A 97 -15.81 -6.50 6.50
N ALA A 98 -15.86 -5.35 7.17
CA ALA A 98 -15.52 -5.24 8.58
C ALA A 98 -16.48 -6.08 9.46
N ARG A 99 -17.79 -5.91 9.27
CA ARG A 99 -18.82 -6.68 10.04
C ARG A 99 -18.71 -8.19 9.82
N ALA A 100 -18.38 -8.63 8.61
CA ALA A 100 -18.18 -10.05 8.31
C ALA A 100 -17.00 -10.67 9.07
N LEU A 101 -16.06 -9.84 9.55
CA LEU A 101 -14.94 -10.23 10.41
C LEU A 101 -15.22 -9.97 11.91
N GLY A 102 -16.44 -9.57 12.27
CA GLY A 102 -16.81 -9.25 13.65
C GLY A 102 -16.29 -7.89 14.13
N ILE A 103 -15.89 -7.01 13.22
CA ILE A 103 -15.34 -5.68 13.50
C ILE A 103 -16.49 -4.66 13.40
N ASP A 104 -16.67 -3.83 14.45
CA ASP A 104 -17.55 -2.66 14.35
C ASP A 104 -16.85 -1.56 13.53
N PRO A 105 -17.44 -1.12 12.40
CA PRO A 105 -16.75 -0.20 11.50
C PRO A 105 -16.48 1.18 12.11
N GLU A 106 -17.37 1.69 12.95
CA GLU A 106 -17.24 3.04 13.52
C GLU A 106 -16.20 3.05 14.65
N GLU A 107 -16.26 2.05 15.53
CA GLU A 107 -15.27 1.88 16.60
C GLU A 107 -13.88 1.64 16.00
N HIS A 108 -13.81 0.86 14.94
CA HIS A 108 -12.55 0.60 14.24
C HIS A 108 -11.95 1.85 13.60
N ARG A 109 -12.76 2.69 12.93
CA ARG A 109 -12.29 3.98 12.41
C ARG A 109 -11.80 4.91 13.52
N ARG A 110 -12.48 4.91 14.67
CA ARG A 110 -12.03 5.68 15.85
C ARG A 110 -10.70 5.17 16.37
N PHE A 111 -10.55 3.86 16.51
CA PHE A 111 -9.29 3.23 16.88
C PHE A 111 -8.17 3.64 15.93
N LEU A 112 -8.37 3.53 14.62
CA LEU A 112 -7.36 3.87 13.62
C LEU A 112 -6.97 5.35 13.67
N ALA A 113 -7.93 6.25 13.87
CA ALA A 113 -7.66 7.67 14.05
C ALA A 113 -6.79 7.93 15.29
N GLU A 114 -7.14 7.37 16.45
CA GLU A 114 -6.38 7.51 17.69
C GLU A 114 -5.00 6.85 17.60
N TYR A 115 -4.91 5.70 16.94
CA TYR A 115 -3.64 5.01 16.72
C TYR A 115 -2.68 5.88 15.89
N HIS A 116 -3.13 6.39 14.74
CA HIS A 116 -2.25 7.09 13.81
C HIS A 116 -1.89 8.52 14.24
N VAL A 117 -2.61 9.10 15.21
CA VAL A 117 -2.17 10.34 15.88
C VAL A 117 -1.32 10.10 17.13
N GLY A 118 -0.99 8.84 17.43
CA GLY A 118 -0.11 8.50 18.55
C GLY A 118 -0.78 8.52 19.91
N ARG A 119 -2.12 8.57 19.99
CA ARG A 119 -2.86 8.59 21.27
C ARG A 119 -3.23 7.21 21.79
N PHE A 120 -3.24 6.21 20.92
CA PHE A 120 -3.53 4.84 21.34
C PHE A 120 -2.28 4.19 21.96
N PRO A 121 -2.41 3.47 23.10
CA PRO A 121 -1.28 2.79 23.74
C PRO A 121 -0.58 1.80 22.79
N GLY A 122 0.74 1.88 22.70
CA GLY A 122 1.55 1.06 21.80
C GLY A 122 1.58 1.53 20.35
N SER A 123 1.01 2.70 20.04
CA SER A 123 1.18 3.33 18.74
C SER A 123 2.60 3.85 18.56
N HIS A 124 3.15 3.60 17.38
CA HIS A 124 4.41 4.18 16.90
C HIS A 124 4.19 5.38 15.97
N ALA A 125 2.95 5.68 15.59
CA ALA A 125 2.64 6.70 14.59
C ALA A 125 2.66 8.13 15.18
N ARG A 126 2.96 9.10 14.30
CA ARG A 126 2.97 10.54 14.59
C ARG A 126 2.22 11.31 13.50
N GLY A 127 0.94 11.02 13.33
CA GLY A 127 0.05 11.81 12.48
C GLY A 127 -0.58 12.99 13.22
N VAL A 128 -1.19 13.89 12.46
CA VAL A 128 -2.00 15.00 12.95
C VAL A 128 -3.45 14.76 12.57
N GLY A 129 -4.37 14.90 13.54
CA GLY A 129 -5.79 14.73 13.31
C GLY A 129 -6.34 15.73 12.28
N HIS A 130 -7.26 15.26 11.44
CA HIS A 130 -7.96 16.06 10.45
C HIS A 130 -9.48 15.87 10.60
N PRO A 131 -10.32 16.84 10.21
CA PRO A 131 -11.77 16.73 10.32
C PRO A 131 -12.34 15.42 9.76
N GLY A 132 -13.36 14.88 10.42
CA GLY A 132 -14.00 13.61 10.04
C GLY A 132 -13.21 12.36 10.43
N GLY A 133 -12.31 12.45 11.42
CA GLY A 133 -11.50 11.31 11.88
C GLY A 133 -10.37 10.91 10.93
N ALA A 134 -10.10 11.73 9.92
CA ALA A 134 -8.96 11.52 9.04
C ALA A 134 -7.64 11.91 9.72
N VAL A 135 -6.51 11.45 9.18
CA VAL A 135 -5.19 11.71 9.74
C VAL A 135 -4.25 12.17 8.64
N ALA A 136 -3.55 13.27 8.86
CA ALA A 136 -2.49 13.75 7.99
C ALA A 136 -1.12 13.35 8.56
N GLY A 137 -0.21 12.93 7.69
CA GLY A 137 1.14 12.53 8.07
C GLY A 137 1.93 11.98 6.90
N THR A 138 3.26 12.14 6.96
CA THR A 138 4.15 11.48 5.99
C THR A 138 4.22 9.97 6.26
N THR A 139 4.55 9.20 5.26
CA THR A 139 4.74 7.74 5.41
C THR A 139 5.71 7.42 6.54
N ALA A 140 6.80 8.14 6.65
CA ALA A 140 7.83 7.91 7.66
C ALA A 140 7.35 8.20 9.08
N SER A 141 6.63 9.31 9.29
CA SER A 141 6.08 9.66 10.61
C SER A 141 4.94 8.72 11.03
N LEU A 142 4.08 8.31 10.09
CA LEU A 142 3.03 7.31 10.35
C LEU A 142 3.60 5.92 10.63
N ALA A 143 4.74 5.56 10.04
CA ALA A 143 5.43 4.28 10.27
C ALA A 143 6.31 4.25 11.54
N GLY A 144 6.47 5.38 12.23
CA GLY A 144 7.23 5.45 13.50
C GLY A 144 8.68 5.90 13.37
N LEU A 145 9.15 6.29 12.17
CA LEU A 145 10.54 6.73 11.98
C LEU A 145 10.88 7.96 12.81
N GLU A 146 9.90 8.84 13.02
CA GLU A 146 10.03 10.03 13.84
C GLU A 146 10.23 9.75 15.34
N GLN A 147 9.87 8.54 15.77
CA GLN A 147 10.03 8.08 17.15
C GLN A 147 11.22 7.11 17.31
N ASP A 148 12.05 6.99 16.29
CA ASP A 148 13.16 6.03 16.26
C ASP A 148 12.68 4.59 16.55
N ASP A 149 11.43 4.27 16.16
CA ASP A 149 10.90 2.90 16.32
C ASP A 149 11.71 1.91 15.47
N PRO A 150 12.22 0.84 16.06
CA PRO A 150 13.13 -0.09 15.36
C PRO A 150 12.47 -0.83 14.17
N GLY A 151 11.13 -0.87 14.10
CA GLY A 151 10.40 -1.47 12.98
C GLY A 151 9.94 -0.48 11.92
N ALA A 152 10.33 0.80 12.02
CA ALA A 152 9.82 1.85 11.14
C ALA A 152 10.21 1.65 9.67
N VAL A 153 11.47 1.32 9.40
CA VAL A 153 12.00 1.10 8.05
C VAL A 153 11.30 -0.09 7.38
N GLU A 154 11.14 -1.18 8.12
CA GLU A 154 10.46 -2.38 7.65
C GLU A 154 8.99 -2.08 7.31
N ARG A 155 8.27 -1.32 8.15
CA ARG A 155 6.88 -0.92 7.85
C ARG A 155 6.78 -0.03 6.61
N ILE A 156 7.71 0.91 6.42
CA ILE A 156 7.77 1.75 5.21
C ILE A 156 7.94 0.88 3.96
N LEU A 157 8.90 -0.04 3.98
CA LEU A 157 9.17 -0.91 2.84
C LEU A 157 8.03 -1.90 2.59
N LEU A 158 7.41 -2.43 3.66
CA LEU A 158 6.27 -3.32 3.58
C LEU A 158 5.05 -2.63 2.95
N ALA A 159 4.72 -1.41 3.40
CA ALA A 159 3.64 -0.62 2.81
C ALA A 159 3.86 -0.36 1.32
N HIS A 160 5.08 0.04 0.94
CA HIS A 160 5.42 0.26 -0.47
C HIS A 160 5.45 -1.04 -1.28
N SER A 161 5.88 -2.16 -0.68
CA SER A 161 5.82 -3.48 -1.31
C SER A 161 4.39 -3.84 -1.72
N ILE A 162 3.42 -3.64 -0.83
CA ILE A 162 2.00 -3.91 -1.10
C ILE A 162 1.50 -2.97 -2.20
N ALA A 163 1.69 -1.66 -2.07
CA ALA A 163 1.23 -0.68 -3.06
C ALA A 163 1.85 -0.90 -4.45
N LEU A 164 3.10 -1.35 -4.52
CA LEU A 164 3.83 -1.61 -5.77
C LEU A 164 3.50 -2.98 -6.39
N SER A 165 2.92 -3.93 -5.67
CA SER A 165 2.64 -5.28 -6.17
C SER A 165 1.17 -5.61 -6.38
N THR A 166 0.22 -4.83 -5.83
CA THR A 166 -1.22 -5.03 -6.03
C THR A 166 -1.75 -4.64 -7.40
N GLY A 167 -0.88 -4.14 -8.29
CA GLY A 167 -1.22 -3.79 -9.67
C GLY A 167 -1.73 -2.37 -9.85
N GLY A 168 -2.08 -2.05 -11.09
CA GLY A 168 -2.42 -0.67 -11.46
C GLY A 168 -1.21 0.23 -11.65
N LEU A 169 -1.39 1.53 -11.47
CA LEU A 169 -0.37 2.57 -11.59
C LEU A 169 0.03 3.06 -10.19
N PRO A 170 1.18 2.61 -9.64
CA PRO A 170 1.62 3.07 -8.33
C PRO A 170 2.17 4.50 -8.41
N LEU A 171 1.77 5.34 -7.45
CA LEU A 171 2.32 6.67 -7.24
C LEU A 171 3.14 6.71 -5.96
N LEU A 172 4.33 7.29 -6.06
CA LEU A 172 5.16 7.66 -4.91
C LEU A 172 5.03 9.17 -4.68
N VAL A 173 4.79 9.56 -3.44
CA VAL A 173 4.82 10.98 -3.07
C VAL A 173 6.26 11.37 -2.83
N LEU A 174 6.67 12.50 -3.39
CA LEU A 174 8.02 13.03 -3.24
C LEU A 174 8.42 13.10 -1.76
N GLY A 175 9.59 12.56 -1.44
CA GLY A 175 10.12 12.47 -0.10
C GLY A 175 9.86 11.13 0.61
N ASP A 176 8.86 10.35 0.21
CA ASP A 176 8.63 9.02 0.80
C ASP A 176 9.83 8.10 0.57
N GLU A 177 10.48 8.20 -0.60
CA GLU A 177 11.66 7.42 -0.97
C GLU A 177 12.93 7.73 -0.16
N VAL A 178 12.91 8.81 0.62
CA VAL A 178 14.00 9.18 1.54
C VAL A 178 13.54 9.26 2.99
N GLY A 179 12.32 8.78 3.29
CA GLY A 179 11.78 8.77 4.64
C GLY A 179 11.52 10.15 5.20
N GLN A 180 11.00 11.09 4.39
CA GLN A 180 10.66 12.45 4.80
C GLN A 180 9.70 12.45 5.99
N LEU A 181 10.06 13.19 7.06
CA LEU A 181 9.22 13.35 8.25
C LEU A 181 8.19 14.47 8.08
N ASN A 182 7.25 14.52 9.01
CA ASN A 182 6.27 15.61 9.14
C ASN A 182 6.94 16.97 9.27
N ASP A 183 6.25 17.98 8.75
CA ASP A 183 6.60 19.39 8.96
C ASP A 183 5.57 20.04 9.90
N TYR A 184 5.93 20.19 11.15
CA TYR A 184 5.06 20.83 12.16
C TYR A 184 5.15 22.36 12.10
N GLY A 185 6.12 22.92 11.37
CA GLY A 185 6.24 24.36 11.17
C GLY A 185 5.11 24.96 10.31
N TYR A 186 4.23 24.14 9.74
CA TYR A 186 3.07 24.62 9.00
C TYR A 186 2.14 25.49 9.85
N ASP A 187 2.03 25.24 11.16
CA ASP A 187 1.20 26.00 12.10
C ASP A 187 1.68 27.45 12.29
N ASP A 188 2.95 27.71 12.08
CA ASP A 188 3.55 29.05 12.16
C ASP A 188 3.27 29.90 10.89
N VAL A 189 2.72 29.27 9.85
CA VAL A 189 2.38 29.92 8.58
C VAL A 189 0.88 30.23 8.54
N PRO A 190 0.45 31.50 8.64
CA PRO A 190 -0.99 31.85 8.71
C PRO A 190 -1.86 31.31 7.59
N ALA A 191 -1.30 31.10 6.40
CA ALA A 191 -2.01 30.52 5.26
C ALA A 191 -2.20 29.00 5.34
N HIS A 192 -1.52 28.32 6.26
CA HIS A 192 -1.50 26.87 6.41
C HIS A 192 -2.10 26.38 7.73
N ALA A 193 -2.09 27.22 8.77
CA ALA A 193 -2.39 26.86 10.16
C ALA A 193 -3.77 26.19 10.35
N ASP A 194 -4.75 26.57 9.54
CA ASP A 194 -6.11 26.02 9.63
C ASP A 194 -6.28 24.67 8.86
N ASP A 195 -5.23 24.15 8.21
CA ASP A 195 -5.29 22.93 7.41
C ASP A 195 -4.17 21.96 7.79
N SER A 196 -4.47 21.01 8.68
CA SER A 196 -3.50 20.01 9.17
C SER A 196 -2.85 19.15 8.06
N ARG A 197 -3.36 19.17 6.82
CA ARG A 197 -2.73 18.47 5.70
C ARG A 197 -1.36 19.03 5.32
N TRP A 198 -1.06 20.26 5.72
CA TRP A 198 0.26 20.83 5.48
C TRP A 198 1.37 20.11 6.25
N VAL A 199 1.06 19.41 7.33
CA VAL A 199 2.03 18.58 8.06
C VAL A 199 2.70 17.53 7.15
N ASN A 200 1.97 17.00 6.17
CA ASN A 200 2.46 15.98 5.26
C ASN A 200 2.93 16.53 3.89
N ARG A 201 3.09 17.85 3.79
CA ARG A 201 3.58 18.58 2.60
C ARG A 201 4.86 19.36 2.89
N PRO A 202 5.87 18.72 3.52
CA PRO A 202 7.11 19.39 3.87
C PRO A 202 7.82 19.91 2.62
N LEU A 203 8.69 20.89 2.80
CA LEU A 203 9.58 21.36 1.75
C LEU A 203 10.52 20.22 1.30
N TYR A 204 11.12 20.41 0.12
CA TYR A 204 12.05 19.43 -0.43
C TYR A 204 13.18 19.09 0.56
N PRO A 205 13.37 17.79 0.90
CA PRO A 205 14.26 17.37 1.97
C PRO A 205 15.71 17.21 1.50
N PHE A 206 16.40 18.30 1.20
CA PHE A 206 17.77 18.28 0.67
C PHE A 206 18.71 17.39 1.50
N GLU A 207 18.73 17.56 2.82
CA GLU A 207 19.62 16.79 3.71
C GLU A 207 19.37 15.27 3.63
N ARG A 208 18.10 14.85 3.48
CA ARG A 208 17.78 13.42 3.31
C ARG A 208 18.22 12.92 1.95
N TYR A 209 18.05 13.71 0.89
CA TYR A 209 18.54 13.32 -0.42
C TYR A 209 20.06 13.22 -0.48
N ASP A 210 20.80 14.00 0.29
CA ASP A 210 22.25 13.89 0.40
C ASP A 210 22.69 12.56 1.06
N GLN A 211 21.85 12.00 1.95
CA GLN A 211 22.07 10.72 2.64
C GLN A 211 21.55 9.49 1.87
N ARG A 212 20.88 9.66 0.74
CA ARG A 212 20.16 8.58 0.03
C ARG A 212 21.01 7.37 -0.39
N ASP A 213 22.30 7.58 -0.55
CA ASP A 213 23.24 6.53 -0.95
C ASP A 213 24.03 5.94 0.25
N ASP A 214 23.85 6.51 1.45
CA ASP A 214 24.47 6.02 2.69
C ASP A 214 23.61 4.95 3.37
N ARG A 215 23.99 3.69 3.19
CA ARG A 215 23.28 2.53 3.74
C ARG A 215 23.38 2.36 5.25
N THR A 216 24.15 3.18 5.94
CA THR A 216 24.22 3.21 7.40
C THR A 216 23.12 4.05 8.01
N THR A 217 22.40 4.83 7.21
CA THR A 217 21.27 5.67 7.61
C THR A 217 19.93 5.00 7.24
N SER A 218 18.88 5.29 8.01
CA SER A 218 17.51 4.87 7.66
C SER A 218 17.09 5.41 6.29
N THR A 219 17.46 6.64 5.95
CA THR A 219 17.24 7.28 4.66
C THR A 219 17.81 6.46 3.50
N GLY A 220 19.08 6.07 3.59
CA GLY A 220 19.74 5.28 2.54
C GLY A 220 19.17 3.87 2.43
N VAL A 221 18.76 3.25 3.55
CA VAL A 221 18.10 1.93 3.53
C VAL A 221 16.73 2.02 2.85
N ILE A 222 15.90 3.01 3.21
CA ILE A 222 14.58 3.24 2.61
C ILE A 222 14.73 3.50 1.11
N HIS A 223 15.60 4.43 0.72
CA HIS A 223 15.81 4.79 -0.68
C HIS A 223 16.20 3.59 -1.53
N ALA A 224 17.11 2.80 -1.03
CA ALA A 224 17.52 1.60 -1.74
C ALA A 224 16.44 0.53 -1.84
N GLY A 225 15.70 0.31 -0.76
CA GLY A 225 14.58 -0.62 -0.74
C GLY A 225 13.52 -0.24 -1.76
N ILE A 226 13.06 1.02 -1.74
CA ILE A 226 12.05 1.51 -2.70
C ILE A 226 12.57 1.45 -4.14
N ARG A 227 13.82 1.88 -4.40
CA ARG A 227 14.43 1.73 -5.73
C ARG A 227 14.45 0.28 -6.21
N ARG A 228 14.79 -0.66 -5.32
CA ARG A 228 14.77 -2.10 -5.65
C ARG A 228 13.36 -2.57 -6.00
N LEU A 229 12.35 -2.23 -5.20
CA LEU A 229 10.94 -2.57 -5.47
C LEU A 229 10.48 -2.03 -6.82
N VAL A 230 10.77 -0.77 -7.13
CA VAL A 230 10.43 -0.15 -8.42
C VAL A 230 11.14 -0.86 -9.58
N ALA A 231 12.42 -1.18 -9.42
CA ALA A 231 13.19 -1.88 -10.46
C ALA A 231 12.63 -3.28 -10.74
N VAL A 232 12.34 -4.06 -9.69
CA VAL A 232 11.75 -5.40 -9.81
C VAL A 232 10.37 -5.32 -10.47
N ARG A 233 9.51 -4.40 -10.00
CA ARG A 233 8.18 -4.21 -10.60
C ARG A 233 8.27 -3.92 -12.10
N ARG A 234 9.18 -3.03 -12.51
CA ARG A 234 9.36 -2.67 -13.92
C ARG A 234 9.84 -3.84 -14.78
N ALA A 235 10.61 -4.76 -14.19
CA ALA A 235 11.14 -5.93 -14.85
C ALA A 235 10.18 -7.14 -14.84
N THR A 236 9.07 -7.06 -14.07
CA THR A 236 8.15 -8.18 -13.84
C THR A 236 6.75 -7.87 -14.41
N PRO A 237 6.42 -8.37 -15.64
CA PRO A 237 5.14 -8.07 -16.29
C PRO A 237 3.91 -8.43 -15.45
N ALA A 238 3.96 -9.53 -14.68
CA ALA A 238 2.90 -9.96 -13.78
C ALA A 238 2.46 -8.87 -12.79
N LEU A 239 3.35 -7.97 -12.38
CA LEU A 239 3.04 -6.88 -11.44
C LEU A 239 2.41 -5.66 -12.14
N GLY A 240 2.45 -5.60 -13.48
CA GLY A 240 1.90 -4.50 -14.28
C GLY A 240 0.38 -4.54 -14.45
N GLY A 241 -0.23 -5.74 -14.47
CA GLY A 241 -1.68 -5.92 -14.64
C GLY A 241 -2.51 -5.45 -13.44
N THR A 242 -3.83 -5.56 -13.52
CA THR A 242 -4.76 -5.14 -12.45
C THR A 242 -5.32 -6.32 -11.64
N ARG A 243 -5.27 -7.53 -12.22
CA ARG A 243 -5.83 -8.72 -11.60
C ARG A 243 -5.06 -9.16 -10.36
N VAL A 244 -5.78 -9.32 -9.26
CA VAL A 244 -5.29 -9.87 -7.99
C VAL A 244 -6.13 -11.09 -7.64
N VAL A 245 -5.51 -12.20 -7.26
CA VAL A 245 -6.19 -13.39 -6.77
C VAL A 245 -5.75 -13.63 -5.34
N GLY A 246 -6.70 -13.67 -4.40
CA GLY A 246 -6.40 -13.93 -3.00
C GLY A 246 -5.67 -15.26 -2.82
N PHE A 247 -4.77 -15.29 -1.85
CA PHE A 247 -4.08 -16.48 -1.40
C PHE A 247 -4.18 -16.52 0.12
N ASP A 248 -4.79 -17.57 0.65
CA ASP A 248 -4.91 -17.78 2.09
C ASP A 248 -3.61 -18.40 2.62
N ALA A 249 -2.89 -17.65 3.42
CA ALA A 249 -1.66 -18.11 4.05
C ALA A 249 -1.90 -18.97 5.33
N ASN A 250 -3.17 -19.15 5.73
CA ASN A 250 -3.58 -19.79 6.99
C ASN A 250 -3.00 -19.13 8.25
N ASP A 251 -2.66 -17.84 8.15
CA ASP A 251 -2.16 -17.02 9.26
C ASP A 251 -2.76 -15.62 9.16
N PRO A 252 -3.47 -15.11 10.17
CA PRO A 252 -4.11 -13.80 10.11
C PRO A 252 -3.14 -12.62 10.04
N HIS A 253 -1.86 -12.84 10.33
CA HIS A 253 -0.81 -11.83 10.22
C HIS A 253 -0.14 -11.80 8.84
N VAL A 254 -0.40 -12.80 8.00
CA VAL A 254 0.22 -12.91 6.68
C VAL A 254 -0.76 -12.56 5.58
N LEU A 255 -0.51 -11.45 4.91
CA LEU A 255 -1.19 -11.11 3.66
C LEU A 255 -0.64 -11.97 2.54
N GLY A 256 -1.54 -12.67 1.81
CA GLY A 256 -1.19 -13.47 0.64
C GLY A 256 -2.03 -13.10 -0.57
N TYR A 257 -1.41 -12.97 -1.74
CA TYR A 257 -2.12 -12.86 -3.02
C TYR A 257 -1.22 -13.22 -4.20
N GLN A 258 -1.86 -13.67 -5.28
CA GLN A 258 -1.20 -14.00 -6.53
C GLN A 258 -1.46 -12.94 -7.59
N ARG A 259 -0.47 -12.77 -8.47
CA ARG A 259 -0.49 -11.95 -9.66
C ARG A 259 -0.33 -12.85 -10.89
N PRO A 260 -1.45 -13.40 -11.44
CA PRO A 260 -1.39 -14.28 -12.60
C PRO A 260 -0.92 -13.52 -13.85
N HIS A 261 -0.01 -14.14 -14.61
CA HIS A 261 0.45 -13.63 -15.90
C HIS A 261 0.92 -14.80 -16.80
N GLU A 262 0.92 -14.61 -18.10
CA GLU A 262 1.41 -15.61 -19.07
C GLU A 262 2.89 -15.94 -18.91
N ASP A 263 3.71 -14.96 -18.53
CA ASP A 263 5.15 -15.14 -18.24
C ASP A 263 5.42 -15.74 -16.84
N GLY A 264 4.40 -16.16 -16.14
CA GLY A 264 4.47 -16.74 -14.81
C GLY A 264 3.76 -15.93 -13.72
N THR A 265 3.17 -16.66 -12.79
CA THR A 265 2.49 -16.07 -11.64
C THR A 265 3.48 -15.60 -10.59
N VAL A 266 3.26 -14.43 -10.03
CA VAL A 266 3.97 -13.95 -8.83
C VAL A 266 3.08 -14.13 -7.61
N LEU A 267 3.57 -14.84 -6.59
CA LEU A 267 2.95 -14.92 -5.26
C LEU A 267 3.61 -13.88 -4.36
N VAL A 268 2.80 -12.99 -3.79
CA VAL A 268 3.22 -12.03 -2.79
C VAL A 268 2.78 -12.54 -1.43
N LEU A 269 3.72 -12.60 -0.49
CA LEU A 269 3.46 -12.86 0.92
C LEU A 269 4.07 -11.74 1.75
N ALA A 270 3.31 -11.22 2.72
CA ALA A 270 3.74 -10.12 3.58
C ALA A 270 3.31 -10.39 5.03
N ASN A 271 4.28 -10.53 5.92
CA ASN A 271 4.04 -10.66 7.36
C ASN A 271 3.89 -9.28 7.98
N LEU A 272 2.69 -8.95 8.44
CA LEU A 272 2.33 -7.69 9.10
C LEU A 272 2.57 -7.75 10.62
N GLY A 273 2.81 -8.95 11.15
CA GLY A 273 2.99 -9.20 12.57
C GLY A 273 4.37 -8.79 13.12
N ASP A 274 4.45 -8.76 14.44
CA ASP A 274 5.68 -8.48 15.18
C ASP A 274 6.49 -9.75 15.48
N GLU A 275 5.94 -10.93 15.13
CA GLU A 275 6.58 -12.23 15.27
C GLU A 275 6.83 -12.89 13.91
N ALA A 276 7.72 -13.88 13.86
CA ALA A 276 7.93 -14.66 12.64
C ALA A 276 6.69 -15.52 12.34
N ALA A 277 6.26 -15.55 11.10
CA ALA A 277 5.13 -16.34 10.62
C ALA A 277 5.61 -17.42 9.65
N THR A 278 4.98 -18.60 9.71
CA THR A 278 5.32 -19.73 8.82
C THR A 278 4.15 -20.04 7.89
N VAL A 279 4.39 -19.94 6.59
CA VAL A 279 3.45 -20.47 5.59
C VAL A 279 3.88 -21.89 5.25
N SER A 280 3.01 -22.86 5.49
CA SER A 280 3.34 -24.29 5.39
C SER A 280 3.58 -24.73 3.94
N ALA A 281 4.31 -25.83 3.78
CA ALA A 281 4.48 -26.47 2.46
C ALA A 281 3.15 -26.92 1.86
N GLU A 282 2.20 -27.36 2.67
CA GLU A 282 0.85 -27.74 2.23
C GLU A 282 0.12 -26.54 1.65
N THR A 283 0.15 -25.39 2.35
CA THR A 283 -0.43 -24.13 1.88
C THR A 283 0.20 -23.66 0.57
N LEU A 284 1.51 -23.82 0.40
CA LEU A 284 2.26 -23.42 -0.80
C LEU A 284 2.20 -24.47 -1.92
N GLY A 285 1.74 -25.70 -1.64
CA GLY A 285 1.82 -26.84 -2.57
C GLY A 285 1.11 -26.68 -3.90
N GLY A 286 0.14 -25.76 -3.98
CA GLY A 286 -0.53 -25.39 -5.24
C GLY A 286 0.20 -24.32 -6.05
N PHE A 287 1.29 -23.72 -5.51
CA PHE A 287 2.03 -22.67 -6.20
C PHE A 287 3.29 -23.21 -6.90
N ALA A 288 4.30 -23.66 -6.17
CA ALA A 288 5.54 -24.22 -6.71
C ALA A 288 6.37 -24.94 -5.65
N GLU A 289 7.23 -25.88 -6.07
CA GLU A 289 8.25 -26.48 -5.20
C GLU A 289 9.49 -25.59 -5.02
N GLU A 290 9.84 -24.82 -6.06
CA GLU A 290 10.94 -23.87 -6.08
C GLU A 290 10.48 -22.54 -6.66
N ALA A 291 10.94 -21.44 -6.08
CA ALA A 291 10.65 -20.10 -6.54
C ALA A 291 11.88 -19.18 -6.38
N VAL A 292 11.86 -18.07 -7.08
CA VAL A 292 12.82 -16.96 -6.88
C VAL A 292 12.10 -15.85 -6.12
N ASP A 293 12.67 -15.39 -5.00
CA ASP A 293 12.32 -14.11 -4.42
C ASP A 293 12.90 -13.00 -5.31
N LEU A 294 12.05 -12.38 -6.10
CA LEU A 294 12.44 -11.36 -7.08
C LEU A 294 13.09 -10.13 -6.43
N VAL A 295 12.73 -9.81 -5.18
CA VAL A 295 13.26 -8.64 -4.48
C VAL A 295 14.67 -8.88 -3.97
N ARG A 296 14.94 -10.09 -3.42
CA ARG A 296 16.26 -10.44 -2.90
C ARG A 296 17.15 -11.11 -3.94
N ASP A 297 16.57 -11.56 -5.06
CA ASP A 297 17.22 -12.37 -6.09
C ASP A 297 17.76 -13.70 -5.54
N GLU A 298 16.94 -14.35 -4.70
CA GLU A 298 17.28 -15.59 -3.99
C GLU A 298 16.39 -16.73 -4.45
N ARG A 299 16.98 -17.91 -4.67
CA ARG A 299 16.21 -19.13 -4.92
C ARG A 299 15.80 -19.78 -3.62
N LEU A 300 14.52 -20.12 -3.51
CA LEU A 300 13.91 -20.70 -2.32
C LEU A 300 13.29 -22.04 -2.68
N ARG A 301 13.48 -23.03 -1.80
CA ARG A 301 12.74 -24.30 -1.83
C ARG A 301 11.53 -24.19 -0.92
N LEU A 302 10.34 -24.36 -1.49
CA LEU A 302 9.08 -24.22 -0.79
C LEU A 302 8.53 -25.55 -0.24
N THR A 303 9.22 -26.67 -0.50
CA THR A 303 8.83 -28.03 -0.04
C THR A 303 8.79 -28.20 1.47
N LYS A 304 9.35 -27.25 2.26
CA LYS A 304 9.28 -27.20 3.72
C LYS A 304 8.49 -26.00 4.23
N GLY A 305 7.79 -25.27 3.33
CA GLY A 305 7.19 -23.99 3.66
C GLY A 305 8.20 -22.85 3.63
N ILE A 306 7.76 -21.67 4.04
CA ILE A 306 8.59 -20.46 4.16
C ILE A 306 8.36 -19.78 5.51
N VAL A 307 9.44 -19.32 6.12
CA VAL A 307 9.38 -18.48 7.33
C VAL A 307 9.58 -17.03 6.94
N LEU A 308 8.62 -16.18 7.29
CA LEU A 308 8.67 -14.74 7.09
C LEU A 308 9.01 -14.07 8.44
N SER A 309 10.13 -13.39 8.50
CA SER A 309 10.48 -12.57 9.67
C SER A 309 9.42 -11.50 9.93
N PRO A 310 9.37 -10.90 11.13
CA PRO A 310 8.45 -9.81 11.43
C PRO A 310 8.55 -8.67 10.39
N ARG A 311 7.40 -8.15 9.96
CA ARG A 311 7.32 -6.98 9.06
C ARG A 311 8.10 -7.13 7.76
N THR A 312 8.22 -8.38 7.26
CA THR A 312 8.88 -8.66 5.97
C THR A 312 7.91 -9.15 4.90
N PHE A 313 8.39 -9.15 3.69
CA PHE A 313 7.64 -9.62 2.53
C PHE A 313 8.55 -10.34 1.54
N VAL A 314 7.94 -11.13 0.65
CA VAL A 314 8.58 -11.78 -0.48
C VAL A 314 7.70 -11.66 -1.73
N TRP A 315 8.31 -11.52 -2.90
CA TRP A 315 7.67 -11.61 -4.20
C TRP A 315 8.22 -12.84 -4.93
N LEU A 316 7.50 -13.93 -4.85
CA LEU A 316 7.92 -15.24 -5.33
C LEU A 316 7.44 -15.48 -6.74
N GLN A 317 8.35 -15.76 -7.66
CA GLN A 317 8.02 -16.26 -8.99
C GLN A 317 8.40 -17.75 -9.09
N ALA A 318 7.46 -18.58 -9.50
CA ALA A 318 7.72 -19.99 -9.71
C ALA A 318 8.87 -20.20 -10.71
N THR A 319 9.81 -21.04 -10.39
CA THR A 319 10.84 -21.44 -11.35
C THR A 319 10.21 -22.43 -12.33
N PRO A 320 10.29 -22.20 -13.65
CA PRO A 320 9.83 -23.21 -14.60
C PRO A 320 10.58 -24.51 -14.35
N HIS A 321 9.86 -25.62 -14.23
CA HIS A 321 10.48 -26.92 -14.32
C HIS A 321 11.08 -27.03 -15.71
N LEU A 322 12.41 -26.99 -15.83
CA LEU A 322 13.08 -27.43 -17.05
C LEU A 322 12.78 -28.94 -17.19
N PRO A 323 12.23 -29.37 -18.33
CA PRO A 323 11.92 -30.76 -18.58
C PRO A 323 13.15 -31.67 -18.55
#